data_ba8ccc98b345066cf148325ee6d8bfc3
#
_entry.id   ba8ccc98b345066cf148325ee6d8bfc3
#
_cell.length_a   1.000
_cell.length_b   1.000
_cell.length_c   1.000
_cell.angle_alpha   90.00
_cell.angle_beta   90.00
_cell.angle_gamma   90.00
#
_symmetry.space_group_name_H-M   'P 1'
#
loop_
_entity.id
_entity.type
_entity.pdbx_description
1 polymer ?
#
loop_
_entity_poly.entity_id
_entity_poly.type
_entity_poly.pdbx_seq_one_letter_code
_entity_poly.pdbx_strand_id
1 'polypeptide(L)'
;GIAPSPVVMMLGCGVGLWESAEVRFNPTGQVTVYTGSHSHGQSHDTTFAQIAADELGVPFENIDIVHGDTDKGTFGMGTYGSRSLTVGGIAIVNACKKIITKAKKVAAKMLEVSEDEIDFKDGEFVVAKSNKKKTIGEVAFACYLPGVRDEVKSPLPEGEEPGLKESAFFDPANFSFPAGSHIAEVEIDPETGDVKLDKYTAVDDFGTIVNPTIVEGQVHGGLA
;
A
#
# COMPACT_ATOMS: atom_id res chain seq x y z
N GLY A 1 21.57 12.24 -6.79
CA GLY A 1 21.21 12.57 -5.42
C GLY A 1 19.75 12.27 -5.17
N ILE A 2 19.48 11.54 -4.10
CA ILE A 2 18.14 11.53 -3.52
C ILE A 2 17.97 12.90 -2.91
N ALA A 3 17.40 13.83 -3.70
CA ALA A 3 17.25 15.20 -3.25
C ALA A 3 16.36 15.23 -2.01
N PRO A 4 16.68 16.04 -0.99
CA PRO A 4 15.71 16.37 0.03
C PRO A 4 14.46 16.86 -0.69
N SER A 5 13.36 16.19 -0.39
CA SER A 5 12.10 16.33 -1.11
C SER A 5 11.71 17.79 -1.31
N PRO A 6 11.29 18.19 -2.51
CA PRO A 6 10.67 19.50 -2.78
C PRO A 6 9.38 19.74 -1.99
N VAL A 7 8.94 18.81 -1.19
CA VAL A 7 7.84 18.91 -0.23
C VAL A 7 7.98 20.16 0.66
N VAL A 8 9.19 20.57 1.01
CA VAL A 8 9.43 21.84 1.75
C VAL A 8 8.94 23.07 0.97
N MET A 9 9.09 23.07 -0.35
CA MET A 9 8.57 24.18 -1.17
C MET A 9 7.04 24.15 -1.31
N MET A 10 6.44 22.97 -1.31
CA MET A 10 4.99 22.83 -1.48
C MET A 10 4.20 23.17 -0.23
N LEU A 11 4.75 23.00 0.96
CA LEU A 11 4.11 23.48 2.20
C LEU A 11 3.92 25.00 2.22
N GLY A 12 4.84 25.74 1.63
CA GLY A 12 4.70 27.17 1.45
C GLY A 12 3.59 27.59 0.49
N CYS A 13 3.10 26.66 -0.35
CA CYS A 13 2.03 26.89 -1.32
C CYS A 13 0.64 26.45 -0.82
N GLY A 14 0.54 25.93 0.41
CA GLY A 14 -0.74 25.46 0.96
C GLY A 14 -1.30 24.19 0.30
N VAL A 15 -0.47 23.43 -0.40
CA VAL A 15 -0.87 22.18 -1.06
C VAL A 15 -0.86 21.06 -0.04
N GLY A 16 -2.00 20.38 0.13
CA GLY A 16 -2.11 19.20 0.99
C GLY A 16 -1.20 18.06 0.53
N LEU A 17 -0.58 17.38 1.49
CA LEU A 17 0.34 16.28 1.21
C LEU A 17 -0.31 14.90 1.37
N TRP A 18 -1.59 14.86 1.66
CA TRP A 18 -2.35 13.64 1.83
C TRP A 18 -2.45 12.83 0.53
N GLU A 19 -2.69 11.55 0.66
CA GLU A 19 -3.03 10.67 -0.44
C GLU A 19 -4.19 9.77 -0.03
N SER A 20 -4.89 9.22 -1.00
CA SER A 20 -5.98 8.30 -0.78
C SER A 20 -5.74 6.95 -1.47
N ALA A 21 -6.34 5.92 -0.91
CA ALA A 21 -6.46 4.63 -1.55
C ALA A 21 -7.84 4.03 -1.25
N GLU A 22 -8.35 3.26 -2.19
CA GLU A 22 -9.51 2.40 -2.00
C GLU A 22 -9.10 0.97 -2.27
N VAL A 23 -9.45 0.06 -1.38
CA VAL A 23 -9.27 -1.38 -1.55
C VAL A 23 -10.63 -2.02 -1.70
N ARG A 24 -10.80 -2.79 -2.78
CA ARG A 24 -12.03 -3.52 -3.08
C ARG A 24 -11.71 -4.99 -3.21
N PHE A 25 -12.31 -5.80 -2.35
CA PHE A 25 -12.34 -7.23 -2.48
C PHE A 25 -13.52 -7.65 -3.35
N ASN A 26 -13.26 -8.36 -4.43
CA ASN A 26 -14.32 -8.90 -5.29
C ASN A 26 -14.80 -10.26 -4.74
N PRO A 27 -16.04 -10.69 -5.02
CA PRO A 27 -16.54 -11.98 -4.55
C PRO A 27 -15.79 -13.18 -5.12
N THR A 28 -15.00 -12.98 -6.17
CA THR A 28 -14.13 -14.00 -6.77
C THR A 28 -12.80 -14.22 -6.02
N GLY A 29 -12.49 -13.39 -5.02
CA GLY A 29 -11.20 -13.39 -4.32
C GLY A 29 -10.16 -12.45 -4.92
N GLN A 30 -10.43 -11.81 -6.05
CA GLN A 30 -9.59 -10.77 -6.62
C GLN A 30 -9.70 -9.48 -5.80
N VAL A 31 -8.58 -8.78 -5.68
CA VAL A 31 -8.50 -7.49 -4.98
C VAL A 31 -8.12 -6.40 -5.98
N THR A 32 -8.86 -5.31 -5.99
CA THR A 32 -8.51 -4.12 -6.76
C THR A 32 -8.15 -3.00 -5.80
N VAL A 33 -6.98 -2.41 -5.99
CA VAL A 33 -6.49 -1.26 -5.23
C VAL A 33 -6.49 -0.04 -6.14
N TYR A 34 -7.28 0.95 -5.80
CA TYR A 34 -7.29 2.25 -6.47
C TYR A 34 -6.43 3.21 -5.67
N THR A 35 -5.53 3.91 -6.34
CA THR A 35 -4.63 4.87 -5.69
C THR A 35 -4.53 6.17 -6.50
N GLY A 36 -4.39 7.28 -5.80
CA GLY A 36 -4.12 8.57 -6.40
C GLY A 36 -2.66 8.76 -6.84
N SER A 37 -1.76 7.88 -6.40
CA SER A 37 -0.34 7.91 -6.78
C SER A 37 -0.14 7.23 -8.13
N HIS A 38 0.23 8.01 -9.15
CA HIS A 38 0.45 7.51 -10.51
C HIS A 38 1.90 7.02 -10.72
N SER A 39 2.07 5.91 -11.42
CA SER A 39 3.39 5.39 -11.80
C SER A 39 3.95 6.12 -13.04
N HIS A 40 5.24 6.48 -12.98
CA HIS A 40 6.00 7.03 -14.09
C HIS A 40 7.13 6.07 -14.53
N GLY A 41 6.93 4.77 -14.34
CA GLY A 41 7.93 3.73 -14.60
C GLY A 41 8.67 3.24 -13.35
N GLN A 42 8.34 3.73 -12.14
CA GLN A 42 8.97 3.32 -10.87
C GLN A 42 8.27 2.12 -10.22
N SER A 43 7.48 1.36 -10.96
CA SER A 43 6.92 0.06 -10.57
C SER A 43 5.97 0.12 -9.37
N HIS A 44 5.10 1.13 -9.28
CA HIS A 44 4.08 1.19 -8.24
C HIS A 44 3.13 0.00 -8.29
N ASP A 45 2.79 -0.51 -9.49
CA ASP A 45 1.96 -1.71 -9.65
C ASP A 45 2.52 -2.89 -8.86
N THR A 46 3.85 -3.06 -8.87
CA THR A 46 4.51 -4.13 -8.14
C THR A 46 4.54 -3.86 -6.64
N THR A 47 5.05 -2.69 -6.23
CA THR A 47 5.25 -2.40 -4.79
C THR A 47 3.94 -2.25 -4.04
N PHE A 48 2.92 -1.63 -4.63
CA PHE A 48 1.62 -1.48 -3.99
C PHE A 48 0.86 -2.81 -3.91
N ALA A 49 1.01 -3.66 -4.93
CA ALA A 49 0.47 -5.02 -4.87
C ALA A 49 1.17 -5.86 -3.79
N GLN A 50 2.50 -5.75 -3.63
CA GLN A 50 3.23 -6.41 -2.54
C GLN A 50 2.71 -5.96 -1.16
N ILE A 51 2.55 -4.65 -0.93
CA ILE A 51 2.02 -4.12 0.32
C ILE A 51 0.61 -4.67 0.61
N ALA A 52 -0.28 -4.64 -0.38
CA ALA A 52 -1.63 -5.12 -0.20
C ALA A 52 -1.68 -6.64 0.01
N ALA A 53 -0.80 -7.41 -0.67
CA ALA A 53 -0.66 -8.86 -0.49
C ALA A 53 -0.22 -9.20 0.94
N ASP A 54 0.78 -8.52 1.44
CA ASP A 54 1.31 -8.73 2.80
C ASP A 54 0.26 -8.38 3.87
N GLU A 55 -0.43 -7.24 3.72
CA GLU A 55 -1.45 -6.81 4.70
C GLU A 55 -2.70 -7.72 4.70
N LEU A 56 -3.13 -8.19 3.52
CA LEU A 56 -4.36 -8.99 3.38
C LEU A 56 -4.12 -10.50 3.43
N GLY A 57 -2.87 -10.94 3.35
CA GLY A 57 -2.52 -12.36 3.29
C GLY A 57 -3.09 -13.08 2.07
N VAL A 58 -3.14 -12.40 0.92
CA VAL A 58 -3.63 -12.95 -0.35
C VAL A 58 -2.48 -13.09 -1.36
N PRO A 59 -2.59 -14.02 -2.33
CA PRO A 59 -1.60 -14.14 -3.38
C PRO A 59 -1.41 -12.83 -4.15
N PHE A 60 -0.16 -12.48 -4.44
CA PHE A 60 0.21 -11.27 -5.18
C PHE A 60 -0.50 -11.16 -6.53
N GLU A 61 -0.63 -12.26 -7.24
CA GLU A 61 -1.29 -12.36 -8.54
C GLU A 61 -2.80 -12.09 -8.51
N ASN A 62 -3.39 -12.05 -7.32
CA ASN A 62 -4.79 -11.71 -7.14
C ASN A 62 -5.04 -10.22 -6.92
N ILE A 63 -4.00 -9.38 -7.05
CA ILE A 63 -4.10 -7.94 -6.78
C ILE A 63 -3.88 -7.14 -8.05
N ASP A 64 -4.86 -6.34 -8.40
CA ASP A 64 -4.80 -5.36 -9.49
C ASP A 64 -4.64 -3.96 -8.92
N ILE A 65 -3.65 -3.21 -9.41
CA ILE A 65 -3.45 -1.79 -9.05
C ILE A 65 -4.01 -0.91 -10.16
N VAL A 66 -4.88 0.00 -9.81
CA VAL A 66 -5.49 0.97 -10.73
C VAL A 66 -5.09 2.39 -10.31
N HIS A 67 -4.38 3.06 -11.20
CA HIS A 67 -3.97 4.45 -11.06
C HIS A 67 -4.05 5.20 -12.40
N GLY A 68 -3.99 6.53 -12.35
CA GLY A 68 -3.98 7.37 -13.57
C GLY A 68 -5.31 7.41 -14.32
N ASP A 69 -6.36 6.82 -13.79
CA ASP A 69 -7.73 6.83 -14.34
C ASP A 69 -8.62 7.67 -13.42
N THR A 70 -8.93 8.89 -13.87
CA THR A 70 -9.72 9.85 -13.09
C THR A 70 -11.20 9.48 -12.99
N ASP A 71 -11.67 8.56 -13.82
CA ASP A 71 -13.05 8.08 -13.76
C ASP A 71 -13.25 6.96 -12.74
N LYS A 72 -12.18 6.23 -12.42
CA LYS A 72 -12.22 5.06 -11.54
C LYS A 72 -11.53 5.28 -10.20
N GLY A 73 -10.44 6.06 -10.22
CA GLY A 73 -9.61 6.29 -9.05
C GLY A 73 -10.25 7.24 -8.04
N THR A 74 -9.85 7.11 -6.78
CA THR A 74 -10.11 8.12 -5.77
C THR A 74 -9.29 9.38 -6.09
N PHE A 75 -9.75 10.54 -5.63
CA PHE A 75 -8.98 11.77 -5.79
C PHE A 75 -7.65 11.65 -5.06
N GLY A 76 -6.55 11.96 -5.75
CA GLY A 76 -5.20 11.87 -5.22
C GLY A 76 -4.32 13.03 -5.67
N MET A 77 -3.21 13.21 -4.97
CA MET A 77 -2.27 14.30 -5.22
C MET A 77 -1.17 13.91 -6.20
N GLY A 78 -1.07 12.65 -6.57
CA GLY A 78 -0.13 12.16 -7.58
C GLY A 78 1.27 11.85 -7.04
N THR A 79 2.19 11.59 -7.96
CA THR A 79 3.56 11.15 -7.67
C THR A 79 4.56 12.25 -7.95
N TYR A 80 5.22 12.74 -6.90
CA TYR A 80 6.31 13.73 -6.93
C TYR A 80 6.99 13.77 -5.56
N GLY A 81 8.18 14.29 -5.46
CA GLY A 81 8.86 14.54 -4.18
C GLY A 81 9.05 13.31 -3.32
N SER A 82 9.19 12.10 -3.91
CA SER A 82 9.40 10.83 -3.22
C SER A 82 8.30 10.46 -2.21
N ARG A 83 7.06 10.88 -2.47
CA ARG A 83 5.94 10.71 -1.54
C ARG A 83 5.13 9.42 -1.73
N SER A 84 5.22 8.77 -2.89
CA SER A 84 4.28 7.70 -3.26
C SER A 84 4.28 6.52 -2.30
N LEU A 85 5.45 6.03 -1.88
CA LEU A 85 5.49 4.94 -0.89
C LEU A 85 5.09 5.43 0.50
N THR A 86 5.63 6.57 0.93
CA THR A 86 5.43 7.09 2.29
C THR A 86 3.98 7.50 2.56
N VAL A 87 3.30 8.07 1.58
CA VAL A 87 1.94 8.58 1.74
C VAL A 87 0.92 7.65 1.08
N GLY A 88 1.14 7.30 -0.20
CA GLY A 88 0.26 6.41 -0.94
C GLY A 88 0.28 4.98 -0.39
N GLY A 89 1.46 4.45 -0.08
CA GLY A 89 1.60 3.12 0.53
C GLY A 89 0.90 3.02 1.89
N ILE A 90 1.03 4.03 2.76
CA ILE A 90 0.33 4.05 4.06
C ILE A 90 -1.18 4.20 3.87
N ALA A 91 -1.65 4.96 2.88
CA ALA A 91 -3.08 5.01 2.58
C ALA A 91 -3.64 3.63 2.19
N ILE A 92 -2.88 2.83 1.42
CA ILE A 92 -3.24 1.44 1.08
C ILE A 92 -3.28 0.57 2.35
N VAL A 93 -2.24 0.62 3.20
CA VAL A 93 -2.21 -0.10 4.48
C VAL A 93 -3.42 0.24 5.34
N ASN A 94 -3.77 1.52 5.45
CA ASN A 94 -4.92 1.96 6.22
C ASN A 94 -6.25 1.46 5.64
N ALA A 95 -6.39 1.42 4.31
CA ALA A 95 -7.56 0.85 3.65
C ALA A 95 -7.65 -0.67 3.90
N CYS A 96 -6.54 -1.41 3.79
CA CYS A 96 -6.47 -2.84 4.12
C CYS A 96 -6.86 -3.11 5.58
N LYS A 97 -6.41 -2.30 6.53
CA LYS A 97 -6.80 -2.43 7.95
C LYS A 97 -8.30 -2.23 8.17
N LYS A 98 -8.93 -1.30 7.45
CA LYS A 98 -10.38 -1.13 7.50
C LYS A 98 -11.11 -2.35 6.90
N ILE A 99 -10.61 -2.89 5.78
CA ILE A 99 -11.11 -4.14 5.19
C ILE A 99 -11.07 -5.27 6.22
N ILE A 100 -9.91 -5.47 6.87
CA ILE A 100 -9.73 -6.52 7.89
C ILE A 100 -10.69 -6.29 9.06
N THR A 101 -10.85 -5.05 9.51
CA THR A 101 -11.77 -4.70 10.61
C THR A 101 -13.22 -5.04 10.27
N LYS A 102 -13.70 -4.67 9.07
CA LYS A 102 -15.04 -5.02 8.61
C LYS A 102 -15.18 -6.53 8.44
N ALA A 103 -14.21 -7.17 7.79
CA ALA A 103 -14.22 -8.61 7.55
C ALA A 103 -14.20 -9.41 8.87
N LYS A 104 -13.50 -8.93 9.90
CA LYS A 104 -13.47 -9.56 11.22
C LYS A 104 -14.86 -9.63 11.87
N LYS A 105 -15.68 -8.58 11.74
CA LYS A 105 -17.06 -8.56 12.23
C LYS A 105 -17.93 -9.62 11.52
N VAL A 106 -17.75 -9.77 10.21
CA VAL A 106 -18.46 -10.77 9.41
C VAL A 106 -17.99 -12.18 9.77
N ALA A 107 -16.66 -12.38 9.89
CA ALA A 107 -16.08 -13.65 10.31
C ALA A 107 -16.58 -14.10 11.69
N ALA A 108 -16.72 -13.16 12.63
CA ALA A 108 -17.26 -13.44 13.97
C ALA A 108 -18.66 -14.04 13.90
N LYS A 109 -19.53 -13.46 13.08
CA LYS A 109 -20.87 -14.01 12.84
C LYS A 109 -20.84 -15.37 12.16
N MET A 110 -19.98 -15.54 11.14
CA MET A 110 -19.86 -16.82 10.41
C MET A 110 -19.32 -17.94 11.30
N LEU A 111 -18.47 -17.62 12.27
CA LEU A 111 -17.85 -18.57 13.19
C LEU A 111 -18.64 -18.73 14.51
N GLU A 112 -19.67 -17.91 14.70
CA GLU A 112 -20.51 -17.86 15.92
C GLU A 112 -19.70 -17.62 17.19
N VAL A 113 -18.80 -16.61 17.15
CA VAL A 113 -17.96 -16.20 18.27
C VAL A 113 -17.92 -14.67 18.38
N SER A 114 -17.35 -14.16 19.47
CA SER A 114 -17.10 -12.73 19.63
C SER A 114 -15.92 -12.27 18.78
N GLU A 115 -15.93 -11.00 18.34
CA GLU A 115 -14.80 -10.41 17.57
C GLU A 115 -13.48 -10.48 18.33
N ASP A 116 -13.51 -10.36 19.68
CA ASP A 116 -12.33 -10.42 20.53
C ASP A 116 -11.65 -11.81 20.57
N GLU A 117 -12.36 -12.85 20.15
CA GLU A 117 -11.85 -14.22 20.09
C GLU A 117 -11.18 -14.55 18.76
N ILE A 118 -11.18 -13.60 17.81
CA ILE A 118 -10.64 -13.81 16.45
C ILE A 118 -9.36 -13.02 16.28
N ASP A 119 -8.31 -13.70 15.82
CA ASP A 119 -7.11 -13.11 15.29
C ASP A 119 -7.10 -13.20 13.77
N PHE A 120 -6.55 -12.16 13.11
CA PHE A 120 -6.30 -12.20 11.67
C PHE A 120 -4.81 -12.44 11.44
N LYS A 121 -4.50 -13.47 10.69
CA LYS A 121 -3.13 -13.82 10.36
C LYS A 121 -3.07 -14.52 8.99
N ASP A 122 -2.14 -14.09 8.15
CA ASP A 122 -1.85 -14.72 6.85
C ASP A 122 -3.13 -14.99 6.00
N GLY A 123 -4.05 -14.01 5.96
CA GLY A 123 -5.30 -14.09 5.20
C GLY A 123 -6.40 -14.94 5.85
N GLU A 124 -6.22 -15.37 7.08
CA GLU A 124 -7.19 -16.19 7.80
C GLU A 124 -7.68 -15.51 9.09
N PHE A 125 -8.96 -15.60 9.35
CA PHE A 125 -9.58 -15.27 10.62
C PHE A 125 -9.64 -16.54 11.47
N VAL A 126 -8.86 -16.58 12.54
CA VAL A 126 -8.66 -17.77 13.38
C VAL A 126 -9.21 -17.53 14.77
N VAL A 127 -9.97 -18.48 15.30
CA VAL A 127 -10.46 -18.42 16.68
C VAL A 127 -9.40 -19.00 17.61
N ALA A 128 -8.85 -18.19 18.50
CA ALA A 128 -7.69 -18.50 19.33
C ALA A 128 -7.82 -19.79 20.17
N LYS A 129 -9.03 -20.19 20.54
CA LYS A 129 -9.30 -21.35 21.43
C LYS A 129 -9.93 -22.56 20.72
N SER A 130 -9.99 -22.54 19.39
CA SER A 130 -10.59 -23.61 18.61
C SER A 130 -9.90 -23.75 17.25
N ASN A 131 -10.18 -24.83 16.52
CA ASN A 131 -9.68 -24.99 15.14
C ASN A 131 -10.59 -24.32 14.11
N LYS A 132 -11.55 -23.49 14.54
CA LYS A 132 -12.42 -22.76 13.62
C LYS A 132 -11.65 -21.65 12.95
N LYS A 133 -11.74 -21.57 11.63
CA LYS A 133 -11.14 -20.49 10.85
C LYS A 133 -11.95 -20.21 9.59
N LYS A 134 -11.76 -19.02 9.03
CA LYS A 134 -12.28 -18.58 7.74
C LYS A 134 -11.21 -17.78 7.00
N THR A 135 -11.06 -18.05 5.72
CA THR A 135 -10.18 -17.22 4.87
C THR A 135 -10.85 -15.88 4.58
N ILE A 136 -10.04 -14.85 4.32
CA ILE A 136 -10.55 -13.52 3.93
C ILE A 136 -11.38 -13.60 2.62
N GLY A 137 -11.04 -14.52 1.71
CA GLY A 137 -11.82 -14.76 0.48
C GLY A 137 -13.21 -15.32 0.76
N GLU A 138 -13.36 -16.27 1.69
CA GLU A 138 -14.67 -16.80 2.10
C GLU A 138 -15.51 -15.69 2.75
N VAL A 139 -14.90 -14.87 3.59
CA VAL A 139 -15.56 -13.73 4.25
C VAL A 139 -15.96 -12.67 3.21
N ALA A 140 -15.08 -12.36 2.27
CA ALA A 140 -15.38 -11.44 1.19
C ALA A 140 -16.59 -11.90 0.36
N PHE A 141 -16.61 -13.17 -0.04
CA PHE A 141 -17.75 -13.76 -0.74
C PHE A 141 -19.05 -13.61 0.06
N ALA A 142 -19.00 -13.91 1.37
CA ALA A 142 -20.15 -13.77 2.26
C ALA A 142 -20.67 -12.32 2.37
N CYS A 143 -19.80 -11.32 2.28
CA CYS A 143 -20.19 -9.92 2.28
C CYS A 143 -21.06 -9.52 1.08
N TYR A 144 -21.01 -10.24 -0.02
CA TYR A 144 -21.82 -10.00 -1.23
C TYR A 144 -23.13 -10.81 -1.26
N LEU A 145 -23.33 -11.72 -0.31
CA LEU A 145 -24.53 -12.54 -0.20
C LEU A 145 -25.45 -11.96 0.90
N PRO A 146 -26.26 -10.93 0.61
CA PRO A 146 -27.29 -10.54 1.56
C PRO A 146 -28.24 -11.72 1.76
N GLY A 147 -28.75 -11.91 2.97
CA GLY A 147 -29.69 -12.95 3.29
C GLY A 147 -30.89 -12.92 2.34
N VAL A 148 -30.93 -13.87 1.43
CA VAL A 148 -31.93 -13.90 0.34
C VAL A 148 -33.28 -14.43 0.81
N ARG A 149 -33.35 -15.00 2.02
CA ARG A 149 -34.57 -15.57 2.61
C ARG A 149 -34.49 -15.50 4.14
N ASP A 150 -35.63 -15.44 4.78
CA ASP A 150 -35.79 -15.44 6.25
C ASP A 150 -35.06 -16.61 6.95
N GLU A 151 -34.77 -17.68 6.23
CA GLU A 151 -34.08 -18.88 6.72
C GLU A 151 -32.54 -18.75 6.70
N VAL A 152 -31.98 -17.83 5.90
CA VAL A 152 -30.53 -17.59 5.80
C VAL A 152 -30.21 -16.24 6.38
N LYS A 153 -29.78 -16.21 7.64
CA LYS A 153 -29.33 -14.97 8.28
C LYS A 153 -28.15 -14.41 7.50
N SER A 154 -28.26 -13.14 7.11
CA SER A 154 -27.13 -12.40 6.53
C SER A 154 -25.93 -12.45 7.47
N PRO A 155 -24.73 -12.78 7.00
CA PRO A 155 -23.52 -12.70 7.82
C PRO A 155 -23.10 -11.24 8.08
N LEU A 156 -23.70 -10.27 7.36
CA LEU A 156 -23.41 -8.86 7.59
C LEU A 156 -23.93 -8.39 8.95
N PRO A 157 -23.14 -7.64 9.73
CA PRO A 157 -23.60 -6.94 10.91
C PRO A 157 -24.70 -5.93 10.56
N GLU A 158 -25.56 -5.61 11.55
CA GLU A 158 -26.55 -4.56 11.40
C GLU A 158 -25.88 -3.20 11.11
N GLY A 159 -26.33 -2.50 10.08
CA GLY A 159 -25.76 -1.23 9.65
C GLY A 159 -24.59 -1.34 8.68
N GLU A 160 -24.07 -2.54 8.40
CA GLU A 160 -23.02 -2.72 7.38
C GLU A 160 -23.66 -2.92 5.98
N GLU A 161 -23.10 -2.23 4.99
CA GLU A 161 -23.52 -2.39 3.60
C GLU A 161 -22.91 -3.66 2.97
N PRO A 162 -23.62 -4.27 1.98
CA PRO A 162 -23.05 -5.38 1.20
C PRO A 162 -21.75 -5.00 0.51
N GLY A 163 -20.88 -6.00 0.36
CA GLY A 163 -19.56 -5.84 -0.25
C GLY A 163 -18.46 -5.59 0.76
N LEU A 164 -17.24 -5.81 0.30
CA LEU A 164 -16.03 -5.61 1.09
C LEU A 164 -15.14 -4.60 0.36
N LYS A 165 -15.38 -3.33 0.66
CA LYS A 165 -14.72 -2.19 0.04
C LYS A 165 -14.50 -1.11 1.08
N GLU A 166 -13.29 -0.58 1.16
CA GLU A 166 -12.94 0.48 2.09
C GLU A 166 -11.99 1.49 1.46
N SER A 167 -12.16 2.76 1.85
CA SER A 167 -11.27 3.85 1.45
C SER A 167 -10.58 4.43 2.67
N ALA A 168 -9.34 4.86 2.47
CA ALA A 168 -8.58 5.55 3.49
C ALA A 168 -7.80 6.72 2.91
N PHE A 169 -7.56 7.71 3.76
CA PHE A 169 -6.68 8.83 3.52
C PHE A 169 -5.53 8.76 4.51
N PHE A 170 -4.39 9.23 4.09
CA PHE A 170 -3.26 9.45 4.97
C PHE A 170 -2.67 10.83 4.70
N ASP A 171 -2.56 11.61 5.77
CA ASP A 171 -1.91 12.91 5.79
C ASP A 171 -0.76 12.82 6.80
N PRO A 172 0.50 12.89 6.34
CA PRO A 172 1.63 12.72 7.23
C PRO A 172 1.78 13.94 8.18
N ALA A 173 1.94 13.66 9.46
CA ALA A 173 2.16 14.71 10.47
C ALA A 173 3.52 15.40 10.32
N ASN A 174 4.48 14.77 9.63
CA ASN A 174 5.83 15.29 9.40
C ASN A 174 6.46 14.65 8.17
N PHE A 175 7.61 15.19 7.73
CA PHE A 175 8.41 14.61 6.66
C PHE A 175 9.18 13.38 7.11
N SER A 176 9.44 12.49 6.15
CA SER A 176 10.42 11.41 6.28
C SER A 176 11.61 11.71 5.37
N PHE A 177 12.79 11.39 5.85
CA PHE A 177 14.03 11.62 5.13
C PHE A 177 14.82 10.33 5.04
N PRO A 178 15.23 9.88 3.83
CA PRO A 178 16.27 8.87 3.72
C PRO A 178 17.60 9.46 4.15
N ALA A 179 18.51 8.62 4.62
CA ALA A 179 19.87 9.00 4.98
C ALA A 179 20.87 8.18 4.17
N GLY A 180 21.99 8.80 3.80
CA GLY A 180 23.01 8.08 3.06
C GLY A 180 24.33 8.83 3.00
N SER A 181 25.37 8.11 2.56
CA SER A 181 26.70 8.66 2.31
C SER A 181 27.18 8.23 0.94
N HIS A 182 27.62 9.17 0.15
CA HIS A 182 28.08 8.97 -1.21
C HIS A 182 29.53 9.43 -1.35
N ILE A 183 30.35 8.63 -1.99
CA ILE A 183 31.78 8.89 -2.26
C ILE A 183 32.01 8.79 -3.76
N ALA A 184 32.46 9.90 -4.35
CA ALA A 184 32.93 9.92 -5.73
C ALA A 184 34.46 10.03 -5.75
N GLU A 185 35.11 9.05 -6.36
CA GLU A 185 36.56 9.07 -6.62
C GLU A 185 36.76 9.60 -8.05
N VAL A 186 37.48 10.70 -8.16
CA VAL A 186 37.68 11.39 -9.46
C VAL A 186 39.15 11.61 -9.74
N GLU A 187 39.54 11.51 -11.01
CA GLU A 187 40.83 11.90 -11.54
C GLU A 187 40.66 13.19 -12.35
N ILE A 188 41.51 14.17 -12.10
CA ILE A 188 41.50 15.44 -12.82
C ILE A 188 42.80 15.59 -13.59
N ASP A 189 42.72 15.79 -14.91
CA ASP A 189 43.87 16.11 -15.75
C ASP A 189 44.28 17.54 -15.46
N PRO A 190 45.51 17.78 -14.93
CA PRO A 190 45.96 19.10 -14.55
C PRO A 190 46.22 20.01 -15.75
N GLU A 191 46.40 19.49 -16.96
CA GLU A 191 46.67 20.29 -18.17
C GLU A 191 45.39 20.72 -18.87
N THR A 192 44.39 19.86 -18.91
CA THR A 192 43.12 20.13 -19.61
C THR A 192 41.98 20.51 -18.69
N GLY A 193 42.06 20.10 -17.42
CA GLY A 193 40.98 20.25 -16.45
C GLY A 193 39.84 19.21 -16.61
N ASP A 194 40.03 18.24 -17.48
CA ASP A 194 39.06 17.14 -17.67
C ASP A 194 38.91 16.31 -16.40
N VAL A 195 37.66 15.99 -16.06
CA VAL A 195 37.33 15.19 -14.87
C VAL A 195 36.82 13.83 -15.33
N LYS A 196 37.51 12.79 -14.86
CA LYS A 196 37.11 11.41 -15.04
C LYS A 196 36.59 10.84 -13.72
N LEU A 197 35.37 10.33 -13.69
CA LEU A 197 34.87 9.55 -12.58
C LEU A 197 35.49 8.15 -12.61
N ASP A 198 36.27 7.81 -11.60
CA ASP A 198 36.92 6.51 -11.49
C ASP A 198 36.05 5.49 -10.75
N LYS A 199 35.44 5.92 -9.63
CA LYS A 199 34.56 5.08 -8.84
C LYS A 199 33.49 5.88 -8.12
N TYR A 200 32.32 5.29 -7.96
CA TYR A 200 31.26 5.83 -7.14
C TYR A 200 30.76 4.79 -6.13
N THR A 201 30.68 5.16 -4.87
CA THR A 201 30.19 4.29 -3.80
C THR A 201 29.03 5.00 -3.09
N ALA A 202 27.88 4.33 -3.01
CA ALA A 202 26.69 4.80 -2.31
C ALA A 202 26.32 3.82 -1.21
N VAL A 203 25.99 4.34 -0.04
CA VAL A 203 25.41 3.58 1.08
C VAL A 203 24.22 4.37 1.58
N ASP A 204 23.03 3.80 1.42
CA ASP A 204 21.75 4.48 1.68
C ASP A 204 20.90 3.69 2.65
N ASP A 205 20.19 4.41 3.52
CA ASP A 205 19.16 3.87 4.41
C ASP A 205 17.79 4.44 4.00
N PHE A 206 16.91 3.57 3.54
CA PHE A 206 15.55 3.88 3.13
C PHE A 206 14.50 3.39 4.15
N GLY A 207 14.92 2.88 5.32
CA GLY A 207 14.04 2.18 6.25
C GLY A 207 13.64 0.80 5.74
N THR A 208 12.38 0.43 5.91
CA THR A 208 11.88 -0.88 5.45
C THR A 208 11.78 -0.92 3.93
N ILE A 209 12.52 -1.84 3.32
CA ILE A 209 12.56 -2.04 1.87
C ILE A 209 11.44 -2.99 1.46
N VAL A 210 10.50 -2.51 0.65
CA VAL A 210 9.41 -3.33 0.09
C VAL A 210 9.93 -4.22 -1.03
N ASN A 211 10.75 -3.66 -1.94
CA ASN A 211 11.31 -4.41 -3.07
C ASN A 211 12.76 -3.98 -3.33
N PRO A 212 13.75 -4.86 -3.01
CA PRO A 212 15.17 -4.53 -3.18
C PRO A 212 15.57 -4.18 -4.61
N THR A 213 15.06 -4.88 -5.60
CA THR A 213 15.40 -4.64 -7.03
C THR A 213 14.94 -3.26 -7.48
N ILE A 214 13.76 -2.82 -7.02
CA ILE A 214 13.24 -1.49 -7.36
C ILE A 214 14.04 -0.41 -6.65
N VAL A 215 14.43 -0.61 -5.40
CA VAL A 215 15.31 0.32 -4.66
C VAL A 215 16.65 0.46 -5.37
N GLU A 216 17.29 -0.64 -5.77
CA GLU A 216 18.53 -0.64 -6.51
C GLU A 216 18.39 0.15 -7.84
N GLY A 217 17.31 -0.10 -8.57
CA GLY A 217 16.99 0.66 -9.80
C GLY A 217 16.84 2.16 -9.56
N GLN A 218 16.21 2.57 -8.45
CA GLN A 218 16.08 3.98 -8.08
C GLN A 218 17.45 4.61 -7.71
N VAL A 219 18.31 3.89 -7.01
CA VAL A 219 19.67 4.36 -6.68
C VAL A 219 20.48 4.54 -7.96
N HIS A 220 20.52 3.53 -8.83
CA HIS A 220 21.25 3.61 -10.10
C HIS A 220 20.74 4.74 -10.99
N GLY A 221 19.42 4.88 -11.13
CA GLY A 221 18.81 5.94 -11.91
C GLY A 221 19.04 7.35 -11.34
N GLY A 222 19.22 7.47 -10.02
CA GLY A 222 19.54 8.73 -9.36
C GLY A 222 21.02 9.13 -9.46
N LEU A 223 21.90 8.17 -9.80
CA LEU A 223 23.34 8.39 -9.94
C LEU A 223 23.79 8.61 -11.40
N ALA A 224 22.98 8.19 -12.39
CA ALA A 224 23.30 8.22 -13.80
C ALA A 224 23.17 9.65 -14.46
#